data_893b59af58656459d2a4ed1627b78777
#
_entry.id   893b59af58656459d2a4ed1627b78777
#
_cell.length_a   1.000
_cell.length_b   1.000
_cell.length_c   1.000
_cell.angle_alpha   90.00
_cell.angle_beta   90.00
_cell.angle_gamma   90.00
#
_symmetry.space_group_name_H-M   'P 1'
#
loop_
_entity.id
_entity.type
_entity.pdbx_description
1 polymer ?
#
loop_
_entity_poly.entity_id
_entity_poly.type
_entity_poly.pdbx_seq_one_letter_code
_entity_poly.pdbx_strand_id
1 'polypeptide(L)' 'MKKFVITAHMKNGDAWETTRHTKEGLDSVIQDILRDDDVVGFNVEEK' A
#
# COMPACT_ATOMS: atom_id res chain seq x y z
N MET A 1 13.96 -6.58 -12.45
CA MET A 1 13.05 -5.44 -12.55
C MET A 1 12.62 -5.01 -11.16
N LYS A 2 12.51 -3.71 -10.96
CA LYS A 2 12.08 -3.17 -9.67
C LYS A 2 10.57 -3.26 -9.52
N LYS A 3 10.13 -3.53 -8.32
CA LYS A 3 8.72 -3.55 -8.00
C LYS A 3 8.51 -2.89 -6.64
N PHE A 4 7.31 -2.44 -6.41
CA PHE A 4 6.92 -1.82 -5.14
C PHE A 4 5.94 -2.74 -4.44
N VAL A 5 6.26 -3.10 -3.20
CA VAL A 5 5.38 -3.92 -2.36
C VAL A 5 4.81 -3.01 -1.28
N ILE A 6 3.50 -2.90 -1.25
CA ILE A 6 2.79 -2.01 -0.32
C ILE A 6 2.02 -2.87 0.67
N THR A 7 2.29 -2.67 1.96
CA THR A 7 1.59 -3.37 3.04
C THR A 7 0.76 -2.34 3.80
N ALA A 8 -0.54 -2.57 3.91
CA ALA A 8 -1.43 -1.70 4.66
C ALA A 8 -1.87 -2.39 5.94
N HIS A 9 -1.90 -1.62 7.02
CA HIS A 9 -2.31 -2.12 8.34
C HIS A 9 -3.68 -1.53 8.68
N MET A 10 -4.63 -2.41 8.99
CA MET A 10 -6.00 -2.03 9.27
C MET A 10 -6.19 -1.83 10.77
N LYS A 11 -7.17 -1.02 11.14
CA LYS A 11 -7.39 -0.70 12.56
C LYS A 11 -7.92 -1.89 13.36
N ASN A 12 -8.46 -2.90 12.69
CA ASN A 12 -8.91 -4.13 13.37
C ASN A 12 -7.79 -5.15 13.59
N GLY A 13 -6.55 -4.82 13.22
CA GLY A 13 -5.41 -5.71 13.36
C GLY A 13 -5.06 -6.49 12.09
N ASP A 14 -5.87 -6.41 11.05
CA ASP A 14 -5.59 -7.07 9.79
C ASP A 14 -4.53 -6.29 8.99
N ALA A 15 -3.95 -6.99 8.03
CA ALA A 15 -3.00 -6.37 7.09
C ALA A 15 -3.23 -6.99 5.71
N TRP A 16 -3.01 -6.20 4.66
CA TRP A 16 -3.02 -6.71 3.30
C TRP A 16 -1.82 -6.16 2.54
N GLU A 17 -1.46 -6.86 1.48
CA GLU A 17 -0.28 -6.54 0.70
C GLU A 17 -0.63 -6.55 -0.78
N THR A 18 -0.07 -5.62 -1.53
CA THR A 18 -0.23 -5.57 -2.98
C THR A 18 1.09 -5.17 -3.62
N THR A 19 1.25 -5.49 -4.91
CA THR A 19 2.47 -5.20 -5.65
C THR A 19 2.14 -4.35 -6.86
N ARG A 20 2.97 -3.36 -7.14
CA ARG A 20 2.87 -2.53 -8.33
C ARG A 20 4.24 -2.41 -8.97
N HIS A 21 4.26 -2.24 -10.28
CA HIS A 21 5.51 -2.19 -11.05
C HIS A 21 5.82 -0.79 -11.59
N THR A 22 4.93 0.16 -11.40
CA THR A 22 5.12 1.54 -11.87
C THR A 22 4.84 2.52 -10.74
N LYS A 23 5.40 3.74 -10.88
CA LYS A 23 5.14 4.79 -9.90
C LYS A 23 3.68 5.23 -9.91
N GLU A 24 3.07 5.26 -11.09
CA GLU A 24 1.65 5.60 -11.21
C GLU A 24 0.77 4.60 -10.46
N GLY A 25 1.08 3.32 -10.59
CA GLY A 25 0.37 2.29 -9.85
C GLY A 25 0.57 2.41 -8.35
N LEU A 26 1.80 2.71 -7.94
CA LEU A 26 2.11 2.94 -6.52
C LEU A 26 1.33 4.13 -5.97
N ASP A 27 1.35 5.26 -6.68
CA ASP A 27 0.63 6.46 -6.25
C ASP A 27 -0.86 6.21 -6.12
N SER A 28 -1.43 5.44 -7.05
CA SER A 28 -2.83 5.08 -7.03
C SER A 28 -3.20 4.30 -5.77
N VAL A 29 -2.36 3.32 -5.42
CA VAL A 29 -2.56 2.51 -4.21
C VAL A 29 -2.47 3.37 -2.97
N ILE A 30 -1.46 4.25 -2.90
CA ILE A 30 -1.27 5.13 -1.74
C ILE A 30 -2.47 6.05 -1.58
N GLN A 31 -3.00 6.61 -2.67
CA GLN A 31 -4.18 7.47 -2.59
C GLN A 31 -5.40 6.71 -2.08
N ASP A 32 -5.59 5.48 -2.52
CA ASP A 32 -6.67 4.64 -2.02
C ASP A 32 -6.53 4.38 -0.53
N ILE A 33 -5.31 4.09 -0.08
CA ILE A 33 -5.01 3.86 1.34
C ILE A 33 -5.34 5.10 2.16
N LEU A 34 -4.94 6.28 1.67
CA LEU A 34 -5.18 7.54 2.40
C LEU A 34 -6.65 7.92 2.48
N ARG A 35 -7.48 7.38 1.59
CA ARG A 35 -8.92 7.61 1.62
C ARG A 35 -9.66 6.61 2.49
N ASP A 36 -9.01 5.52 2.86
CA ASP A 36 -9.65 4.44 3.61
C ASP A 36 -9.49 4.72 5.11
N ASP A 37 -10.60 5.00 5.77
CA ASP A 37 -10.61 5.31 7.21
C ASP A 37 -10.24 4.11 8.07
N ASP A 38 -10.30 2.90 7.53
CA ASP A 38 -9.97 1.68 8.26
C ASP A 38 -8.46 1.39 8.27
N VAL A 39 -7.68 2.09 7.47
CA VAL A 39 -6.23 1.92 7.42
C VAL A 39 -5.57 2.86 8.43
N VAL A 40 -4.75 2.30 9.32
CA VAL A 40 -4.05 3.08 10.33
C VAL A 40 -2.58 3.34 9.97
N GLY A 41 -2.06 2.63 9.00
CA GLY A 41 -0.69 2.84 8.54
C GLY A 41 -0.38 1.98 7.34
N PHE A 42 0.72 2.30 6.65
CA PHE A 42 1.16 1.50 5.52
C PHE A 42 2.67 1.59 5.38
N ASN A 43 3.23 0.64 4.65
CA ASN A 43 4.66 0.55 4.41
C ASN A 43 4.89 0.24 2.94
N VAL A 44 5.93 0.84 2.35
CA VAL A 44 6.30 0.61 0.96
C VAL A 44 7.73 0.11 0.90
N GLU A 45 7.94 -0.99 0.20
CA GLU A 45 9.26 -1.53 -0.05
C GLU A 45 9.52 -1.57 -1.55
N GLU A 46 10.70 -1.14 -1.96
CA GLU A 46 11.15 -1.30 -3.35
C GLU A 46 12.04 -2.54 -3.42
N LYS A 47 11.68 -3.47 -4.29
CA LYS A 47 12.44 -4.72 -4.44
C LYS A 47 12.97 -4.95 -5.84
#